data_1e78c3fb49cd23777749cdd656223bf7
#
_entry.id   1e78c3fb49cd23777749cdd656223bf7
#
_cell.length_a   1.000
_cell.length_b   1.000
_cell.length_c   1.000
_cell.angle_alpha   90.00
_cell.angle_beta   90.00
_cell.angle_gamma   90.00
#
_symmetry.space_group_name_H-M   'P 1'
#
loop_
_entity.id
_entity.type
_entity.pdbx_description
1 polymer ?
#
loop_
_entity_poly.entity_id
_entity_poly.type
_entity_poly.pdbx_seq_one_letter_code
_entity_poly.pdbx_strand_id
1 'polypeptide(L)'
;ESEENKLPDFADLQLEDKWILSRYNEVIKVVTDNLDRYELGVALSNLYEFIWENFCDWYIELVKPRLFDKENPTGKTAQYVLTYVLSGTMQLLHPFMPFITEEIWQHLPHEGESIVISKFPEYNKDLSFPEDEKAMTVIMEAISAVRNRRAEMNVPPSKKAKTIIVTDKAD
;
A
#
# COMPACT_ATOMS: atom_id res chain seq x y z
N GLU A 1 -19.75 17.16 3.36
CA GLU A 1 -18.87 16.11 2.77
C GLU A 1 -17.96 16.83 1.79
N SER A 2 -16.71 17.05 2.19
CA SER A 2 -15.71 17.66 1.32
C SER A 2 -15.38 16.69 0.18
N GLU A 3 -15.29 17.19 -1.04
CA GLU A 3 -14.92 16.41 -2.25
C GLU A 3 -13.54 15.71 -2.13
N GLU A 4 -12.77 16.05 -1.10
CA GLU A 4 -11.41 15.54 -0.85
C GLU A 4 -11.37 14.12 -0.28
N ASN A 5 -12.49 13.55 0.19
CA ASN A 5 -12.53 12.23 0.84
C ASN A 5 -13.23 11.14 0.02
N LYS A 6 -13.47 11.37 -1.26
CA LYS A 6 -14.12 10.39 -2.12
C LYS A 6 -13.05 9.58 -2.87
N LEU A 7 -13.13 8.23 -2.78
CA LEU A 7 -12.28 7.35 -3.59
C LEU A 7 -12.29 7.81 -5.05
N PRO A 8 -11.12 7.92 -5.71
CA PRO A 8 -11.06 8.19 -7.14
C PRO A 8 -11.88 7.17 -7.91
N ASP A 9 -12.29 7.52 -9.12
CA ASP A 9 -12.90 6.53 -10.01
C ASP A 9 -11.90 5.39 -10.22
N PHE A 10 -12.37 4.14 -10.19
CA PHE A 10 -11.52 2.96 -10.42
C PHE A 10 -10.80 3.00 -11.77
N ALA A 11 -11.33 3.76 -12.73
CA ALA A 11 -10.69 4.01 -14.01
C ALA A 11 -9.40 4.85 -13.90
N ASP A 12 -9.26 5.68 -12.86
CA ASP A 12 -8.09 6.54 -12.63
C ASP A 12 -6.98 5.84 -11.85
N LEU A 13 -7.27 4.67 -11.26
CA LEU A 13 -6.32 3.88 -10.50
C LEU A 13 -5.31 3.19 -11.42
N GLN A 14 -4.04 3.37 -11.14
CA GLN A 14 -2.96 2.62 -11.80
C GLN A 14 -2.80 1.24 -11.17
N LEU A 15 -2.01 0.37 -11.78
CA LEU A 15 -1.79 -1.01 -11.36
C LEU A 15 -1.35 -1.09 -9.88
N GLU A 16 -0.37 -0.28 -9.49
CA GLU A 16 0.14 -0.24 -8.12
C GLU A 16 -0.90 0.28 -7.12
N ASP A 17 -1.80 1.19 -7.54
CA ASP A 17 -2.87 1.70 -6.69
C ASP A 17 -3.91 0.60 -6.39
N LYS A 18 -4.33 -0.13 -7.42
CA LYS A 18 -5.26 -1.26 -7.28
C LYS A 18 -4.65 -2.37 -6.42
N TRP A 19 -3.38 -2.67 -6.66
CA TRP A 19 -2.66 -3.67 -5.89
C TRP A 19 -2.63 -3.33 -4.40
N ILE A 20 -2.21 -2.11 -4.02
CA ILE A 20 -2.11 -1.76 -2.59
C ILE A 20 -3.49 -1.66 -1.93
N LEU A 21 -4.52 -1.17 -2.64
CA LEU A 21 -5.89 -1.14 -2.14
C LEU A 21 -6.41 -2.56 -1.86
N SER A 22 -6.14 -3.51 -2.76
CA SER A 22 -6.54 -4.90 -2.61
C SER A 22 -5.81 -5.56 -1.43
N ARG A 23 -4.48 -5.36 -1.30
CA ARG A 23 -3.68 -5.85 -0.17
C ARG A 23 -4.13 -5.25 1.16
N TYR A 24 -4.39 -3.94 1.20
CA TYR A 24 -4.92 -3.25 2.38
C TYR A 24 -6.28 -3.81 2.78
N ASN A 25 -7.16 -4.00 1.82
CA ASN A 25 -8.50 -4.54 2.04
C ASN A 25 -8.47 -5.97 2.62
N GLU A 26 -7.53 -6.81 2.15
CA GLU A 26 -7.30 -8.16 2.72
C GLU A 26 -6.79 -8.07 4.16
N VAL A 27 -5.86 -7.16 4.45
CA VAL A 27 -5.34 -6.94 5.80
C VAL A 27 -6.43 -6.48 6.76
N ILE A 28 -7.35 -5.59 6.35
CA ILE A 28 -8.52 -5.23 7.16
C ILE A 28 -9.27 -6.48 7.61
N LYS A 29 -9.58 -7.38 6.65
CA LYS A 29 -10.30 -8.61 6.94
C LYS A 29 -9.53 -9.51 7.90
N VAL A 30 -8.26 -9.77 7.60
CA VAL A 30 -7.41 -10.67 8.42
C VAL A 30 -7.24 -10.11 9.84
N VAL A 31 -6.98 -8.81 9.98
CA VAL A 31 -6.83 -8.17 11.30
C VAL A 31 -8.13 -8.25 12.08
N THR A 32 -9.28 -7.91 11.48
CA THR A 32 -10.59 -7.96 12.12
C THR A 32 -10.93 -9.39 12.58
N ASP A 33 -10.77 -10.38 11.68
CA ASP A 33 -11.04 -11.79 11.99
C ASP A 33 -10.18 -12.30 13.18
N ASN A 34 -8.92 -11.88 13.27
CA ASN A 34 -8.02 -12.26 14.36
C ASN A 34 -8.33 -11.51 15.67
N LEU A 35 -8.72 -10.24 15.60
CA LEU A 35 -9.18 -9.49 16.77
C LEU A 35 -10.43 -10.13 17.39
N ASP A 36 -11.39 -10.55 16.56
CA ASP A 36 -12.62 -11.22 16.98
C ASP A 36 -12.34 -12.57 17.66
N ARG A 37 -11.24 -13.22 17.32
CA ARG A 37 -10.75 -14.46 17.95
C ARG A 37 -9.82 -14.24 19.13
N TYR A 38 -9.56 -12.99 19.51
CA TYR A 38 -8.57 -12.62 20.54
C TYR A 38 -7.12 -13.06 20.19
N GLU A 39 -6.82 -13.24 18.91
CA GLU A 39 -5.49 -13.60 18.40
C GLU A 39 -4.64 -12.34 18.09
N LEU A 40 -4.45 -11.51 19.13
CA LEU A 40 -3.85 -10.17 19.00
C LEU A 40 -2.45 -10.18 18.37
N GLY A 41 -1.64 -11.19 18.72
CA GLY A 41 -0.29 -11.33 18.18
C GLY A 41 -0.29 -11.62 16.67
N VAL A 42 -1.25 -12.42 16.18
CA VAL A 42 -1.40 -12.75 14.77
C VAL A 42 -1.90 -11.51 13.99
N ALA A 43 -2.90 -10.80 14.55
CA ALA A 43 -3.39 -9.55 13.97
C ALA A 43 -2.24 -8.53 13.77
N LEU A 44 -1.45 -8.31 14.83
CA LEU A 44 -0.32 -7.37 14.79
C LEU A 44 0.77 -7.80 13.81
N SER A 45 1.08 -9.10 13.73
CA SER A 45 2.09 -9.62 12.78
C SER A 45 1.69 -9.39 11.32
N ASN A 46 0.43 -9.66 10.98
CA ASN A 46 -0.08 -9.42 9.62
C ASN A 46 -0.07 -7.91 9.26
N LEU A 47 -0.43 -7.06 10.23
CA LEU A 47 -0.41 -5.61 10.04
C LEU A 47 1.03 -5.10 9.87
N TYR A 48 1.98 -5.61 10.66
CA TYR A 48 3.40 -5.28 10.55
C TYR A 48 3.97 -5.66 9.18
N GLU A 49 3.69 -6.90 8.71
CA GLU A 49 4.11 -7.37 7.39
C GLU A 49 3.55 -6.48 6.27
N PHE A 50 2.27 -6.13 6.33
CA PHE A 50 1.66 -5.22 5.37
C PHE A 50 2.35 -3.85 5.36
N ILE A 51 2.58 -3.24 6.53
CA ILE A 51 3.21 -1.92 6.64
C ILE A 51 4.60 -1.93 6.01
N TRP A 52 5.44 -2.89 6.37
CA TRP A 52 6.82 -2.90 5.91
C TRP A 52 6.97 -3.44 4.50
N GLU A 53 6.45 -4.63 4.23
CA GLU A 53 6.72 -5.34 2.99
C GLU A 53 5.87 -4.84 1.81
N ASN A 54 4.61 -4.41 2.05
CA ASN A 54 3.77 -3.95 0.96
C ASN A 54 3.75 -2.42 0.84
N PHE A 55 3.46 -1.73 1.94
CA PHE A 55 3.27 -0.29 1.89
C PHE A 55 4.59 0.48 1.80
N CYS A 56 5.55 0.25 2.72
CA CYS A 56 6.81 0.98 2.76
C CYS A 56 7.78 0.57 1.66
N ASP A 57 8.05 -0.74 1.51
CA ASP A 57 9.10 -1.22 0.61
C ASP A 57 8.71 -1.16 -0.87
N TRP A 58 7.41 -1.25 -1.17
CA TRP A 58 6.95 -1.26 -2.55
C TRP A 58 6.09 -0.06 -2.90
N TYR A 59 4.92 0.11 -2.27
CA TYR A 59 3.98 1.12 -2.74
C TYR A 59 4.54 2.53 -2.69
N ILE A 60 5.10 2.94 -1.55
CA ILE A 60 5.70 4.28 -1.41
C ILE A 60 6.77 4.51 -2.47
N GLU A 61 7.65 3.53 -2.73
CA GLU A 61 8.70 3.66 -3.72
C GLU A 61 8.15 3.76 -5.16
N LEU A 62 7.11 3.00 -5.48
CA LEU A 62 6.49 3.01 -6.80
C LEU A 62 5.78 4.33 -7.11
N VAL A 63 5.15 4.96 -6.12
CA VAL A 63 4.39 6.19 -6.35
C VAL A 63 5.23 7.47 -6.25
N LYS A 64 6.46 7.41 -5.71
CA LYS A 64 7.37 8.57 -5.62
C LYS A 64 7.49 9.36 -6.93
N PRO A 65 7.73 8.75 -8.10
CA PRO A 65 7.84 9.49 -9.35
C PRO A 65 6.56 10.28 -9.70
N ARG A 66 5.39 9.73 -9.37
CA ARG A 66 4.08 10.36 -9.60
C ARG A 66 3.84 11.52 -8.64
N LEU A 67 4.31 11.42 -7.40
CA LEU A 67 4.13 12.44 -6.36
C LEU A 67 5.08 13.63 -6.53
N PHE A 68 6.30 13.38 -7.01
CA PHE A 68 7.30 14.44 -7.20
C PHE A 68 7.14 15.21 -8.52
N ASP A 69 6.51 14.62 -9.52
CA ASP A 69 6.20 15.27 -10.79
C ASP A 69 4.85 15.99 -10.71
N LYS A 70 4.89 17.30 -10.56
CA LYS A 70 3.69 18.15 -10.45
C LYS A 70 2.83 18.17 -11.70
N GLU A 71 3.38 17.82 -12.85
CA GLU A 71 2.68 17.75 -14.14
C GLU A 71 2.03 16.37 -14.35
N ASN A 72 2.31 15.40 -13.49
CA ASN A 72 1.77 14.05 -13.66
C ASN A 72 0.27 14.02 -13.36
N PRO A 73 -0.57 13.67 -14.35
CA PRO A 73 -2.03 13.68 -14.17
C PRO A 73 -2.53 12.68 -13.11
N THR A 74 -1.74 11.62 -12.84
CA THR A 74 -2.10 10.58 -11.85
C THR A 74 -1.56 10.86 -10.46
N GLY A 75 -0.85 11.96 -10.24
CA GLY A 75 -0.24 12.33 -8.97
C GLY A 75 -1.27 12.52 -7.85
N LYS A 76 -2.41 13.15 -8.15
CA LYS A 76 -3.50 13.33 -7.18
C LYS A 76 -4.12 12.01 -6.76
N THR A 77 -4.31 11.08 -7.69
CA THR A 77 -4.80 9.72 -7.40
C THR A 77 -3.83 8.98 -6.49
N ALA A 78 -2.53 9.01 -6.79
CA ALA A 78 -1.51 8.42 -5.93
C ALA A 78 -1.49 9.02 -4.52
N GLN A 79 -1.59 10.34 -4.41
CA GLN A 79 -1.67 11.03 -3.11
C GLN A 79 -2.89 10.60 -2.32
N TYR A 80 -4.05 10.51 -2.98
CA TYR A 80 -5.27 10.07 -2.34
C TYR A 80 -5.15 8.62 -1.81
N VAL A 81 -4.71 7.68 -2.67
CA VAL A 81 -4.57 6.27 -2.27
C VAL A 81 -3.55 6.12 -1.14
N LEU A 82 -2.41 6.84 -1.22
CA LEU A 82 -1.41 6.86 -0.16
C LEU A 82 -1.99 7.29 1.18
N THR A 83 -2.72 8.41 1.18
CA THR A 83 -3.35 8.97 2.38
C THR A 83 -4.44 8.05 2.93
N TYR A 84 -5.28 7.51 2.05
CA TYR A 84 -6.35 6.58 2.42
C TYR A 84 -5.81 5.32 3.11
N VAL A 85 -4.81 4.68 2.49
CA VAL A 85 -4.18 3.46 3.04
C VAL A 85 -3.45 3.78 4.35
N LEU A 86 -2.71 4.90 4.41
CA LEU A 86 -2.00 5.29 5.63
C LEU A 86 -2.96 5.58 6.77
N SER A 87 -4.02 6.37 6.54
CA SER A 87 -5.01 6.72 7.56
C SER A 87 -5.69 5.47 8.13
N GLY A 88 -6.16 4.58 7.25
CA GLY A 88 -6.78 3.33 7.68
C GLY A 88 -5.80 2.36 8.37
N THR A 89 -4.53 2.36 7.95
CA THR A 89 -3.47 1.60 8.63
C THR A 89 -3.25 2.11 10.05
N MET A 90 -3.28 3.44 10.27
CA MET A 90 -3.23 4.02 11.63
C MET A 90 -4.43 3.59 12.47
N GLN A 91 -5.63 3.54 11.88
CA GLN A 91 -6.83 3.06 12.58
C GLN A 91 -6.73 1.58 12.98
N LEU A 92 -6.22 0.71 12.09
CA LEU A 92 -5.97 -0.71 12.41
C LEU A 92 -4.91 -0.91 13.49
N LEU A 93 -3.88 -0.05 13.51
CA LEU A 93 -2.77 -0.12 14.47
C LEU A 93 -3.10 0.53 15.82
N HIS A 94 -4.11 1.41 15.87
CA HIS A 94 -4.45 2.19 17.06
C HIS A 94 -4.69 1.36 18.33
N PRO A 95 -5.38 0.20 18.29
CA PRO A 95 -5.55 -0.64 19.49
C PRO A 95 -4.23 -1.11 20.12
N PHE A 96 -3.15 -1.16 19.35
CA PHE A 96 -1.84 -1.62 19.80
C PHE A 96 -0.90 -0.48 20.18
N MET A 97 -0.98 0.64 19.46
CA MET A 97 -0.05 1.78 19.58
C MET A 97 -0.80 3.12 19.59
N PRO A 98 -1.64 3.41 20.61
CA PRO A 98 -2.60 4.51 20.58
C PRO A 98 -1.95 5.90 20.43
N PHE A 99 -0.82 6.14 21.08
CA PHE A 99 -0.23 7.49 21.10
C PHE A 99 0.38 7.89 19.75
N ILE A 100 1.19 7.02 19.16
CA ILE A 100 1.85 7.33 17.89
C ILE A 100 0.86 7.38 16.71
N THR A 101 -0.15 6.51 16.72
CA THR A 101 -1.17 6.49 15.67
C THR A 101 -2.07 7.71 15.74
N GLU A 102 -2.43 8.19 16.93
CA GLU A 102 -3.14 9.46 17.12
C GLU A 102 -2.32 10.61 16.56
N GLU A 103 -1.04 10.73 16.93
CA GLU A 103 -0.16 11.81 16.49
C GLU A 103 -0.04 11.85 14.97
N ILE A 104 0.19 10.71 14.33
CA ILE A 104 0.28 10.63 12.86
C ILE A 104 -1.05 10.99 12.21
N TRP A 105 -2.16 10.44 12.73
CA TRP A 105 -3.49 10.64 12.17
C TRP A 105 -3.93 12.09 12.22
N GLN A 106 -3.59 12.84 13.27
CA GLN A 106 -3.87 14.27 13.38
C GLN A 106 -3.18 15.12 12.30
N HIS A 107 -2.11 14.60 11.67
CA HIS A 107 -1.42 15.25 10.54
C HIS A 107 -1.94 14.83 9.16
N LEU A 108 -2.86 13.87 9.11
CA LEU A 108 -3.51 13.42 7.88
C LEU A 108 -4.87 14.11 7.71
N PRO A 109 -5.39 14.21 6.48
CA PRO A 109 -6.79 14.61 6.27
C PRO A 109 -7.73 13.61 6.97
N HIS A 110 -8.56 14.09 7.89
CA HIS A 110 -9.48 13.27 8.67
C HIS A 110 -10.75 14.03 9.05
N GLU A 111 -11.75 13.29 9.52
CA GLU A 111 -12.97 13.81 10.11
C GLU A 111 -13.01 13.41 11.60
N GLY A 112 -13.52 14.31 12.46
CA GLY A 112 -13.61 14.08 13.90
C GLY A 112 -12.40 14.60 14.68
N GLU A 113 -12.49 14.52 16.01
CA GLU A 113 -11.50 15.12 16.92
C GLU A 113 -10.34 14.17 17.25
N SER A 114 -10.54 12.85 17.12
CA SER A 114 -9.57 11.84 17.50
C SER A 114 -9.79 10.54 16.73
N ILE A 115 -8.70 9.84 16.44
CA ILE A 115 -8.74 8.51 15.81
C ILE A 115 -9.53 7.49 16.65
N VAL A 116 -9.55 7.65 17.97
CA VAL A 116 -10.22 6.74 18.90
C VAL A 116 -11.74 6.65 18.68
N ILE A 117 -12.35 7.74 18.21
CA ILE A 117 -13.79 7.80 17.90
C ILE A 117 -14.07 7.67 16.40
N SER A 118 -13.04 7.50 15.59
CA SER A 118 -13.20 7.28 14.15
C SER A 118 -13.75 5.89 13.87
N LYS A 119 -14.37 5.75 12.69
CA LYS A 119 -14.88 4.44 12.26
C LYS A 119 -13.71 3.49 11.98
N PHE A 120 -13.75 2.29 12.58
CA PHE A 120 -12.77 1.25 12.28
C PHE A 120 -12.90 0.80 10.82
N PRO A 121 -11.78 0.54 10.10
CA PRO A 121 -11.82 0.13 8.71
C PRO A 121 -12.63 -1.16 8.51
N GLU A 122 -13.43 -1.19 7.45
CA GLU A 122 -14.25 -2.34 7.09
C GLU A 122 -13.82 -2.89 5.73
N TYR A 123 -13.86 -4.23 5.60
CA TYR A 123 -13.63 -4.89 4.33
C TYR A 123 -14.66 -4.46 3.28
N ASN A 124 -14.17 -4.10 2.09
CA ASN A 124 -15.00 -3.72 0.95
C ASN A 124 -14.64 -4.59 -0.27
N LYS A 125 -15.58 -5.46 -0.69
CA LYS A 125 -15.38 -6.36 -1.83
C LYS A 125 -15.06 -5.65 -3.15
N ASP A 126 -15.46 -4.39 -3.30
CA ASP A 126 -15.22 -3.61 -4.51
C ASP A 126 -13.75 -3.14 -4.62
N LEU A 127 -12.98 -3.23 -3.53
CA LEU A 127 -11.54 -2.96 -3.49
C LEU A 127 -10.69 -4.24 -3.63
N SER A 128 -11.22 -5.30 -4.23
CA SER A 128 -10.49 -6.54 -4.51
C SER A 128 -10.15 -6.61 -6.00
N PHE A 129 -8.86 -6.61 -6.33
CA PHE A 129 -8.32 -6.59 -7.70
C PHE A 129 -7.35 -7.76 -7.94
N PRO A 130 -7.85 -9.01 -8.00
CA PRO A 130 -6.98 -10.20 -8.02
C PRO A 130 -6.10 -10.32 -9.27
N GLU A 131 -6.53 -9.80 -10.40
CA GLU A 131 -5.72 -9.82 -11.63
C GLU A 131 -4.58 -8.79 -11.56
N ASP A 132 -4.85 -7.61 -11.01
CA ASP A 132 -3.82 -6.59 -10.77
C ASP A 132 -2.81 -7.05 -9.70
N GLU A 133 -3.24 -7.81 -8.68
CA GLU A 133 -2.33 -8.42 -7.70
C GLU A 133 -1.37 -9.43 -8.36
N LYS A 134 -1.87 -10.29 -9.25
CA LYS A 134 -1.04 -11.23 -9.99
C LYS A 134 -0.03 -10.52 -10.89
N ALA A 135 -0.48 -9.51 -11.63
CA ALA A 135 0.40 -8.71 -12.48
C ALA A 135 1.50 -8.04 -11.67
N MET A 136 1.14 -7.44 -10.53
CA MET A 136 2.10 -6.78 -9.64
C MET A 136 3.10 -7.78 -9.04
N THR A 137 2.66 -9.00 -8.68
CA THR A 137 3.54 -10.05 -8.18
C THR A 137 4.63 -10.39 -9.19
N VAL A 138 4.28 -10.56 -10.48
CA VAL A 138 5.25 -10.83 -11.55
C VAL A 138 6.28 -9.69 -11.67
N ILE A 139 5.83 -8.44 -11.60
CA ILE A 139 6.72 -7.27 -11.66
C ILE A 139 7.68 -7.26 -10.46
N MET A 140 7.16 -7.49 -9.25
CA MET A 140 7.97 -7.50 -8.02
C MET A 140 9.00 -8.64 -8.05
N GLU A 141 8.63 -9.82 -8.51
CA GLU A 141 9.55 -10.95 -8.69
C GLU A 141 10.66 -10.63 -9.70
N ALA A 142 10.31 -10.05 -10.84
CA ALA A 142 11.28 -9.65 -11.85
C ALA A 142 12.28 -8.60 -11.33
N ILE A 143 11.79 -7.58 -10.62
CA ILE A 143 12.63 -6.56 -10.00
C ILE A 143 13.56 -7.19 -8.96
N SER A 144 13.03 -8.07 -8.11
CA SER A 144 13.79 -8.77 -7.07
C SER A 144 14.87 -9.67 -7.67
N ALA A 145 14.54 -10.41 -8.73
CA ALA A 145 15.51 -11.24 -9.45
C ALA A 145 16.66 -10.40 -10.04
N VAL A 146 16.36 -9.26 -10.65
CA VAL A 146 17.37 -8.34 -11.16
C VAL A 146 18.24 -7.77 -10.04
N ARG A 147 17.63 -7.34 -8.91
CA ARG A 147 18.37 -6.84 -7.74
C ARG A 147 19.31 -7.89 -7.17
N ASN A 148 18.84 -9.11 -6.98
CA ASN A 148 19.60 -10.23 -6.47
C ASN A 148 20.79 -10.57 -7.39
N ARG A 149 20.54 -10.64 -8.70
CA ARG A 149 21.62 -10.91 -9.67
C ARG A 149 22.68 -9.83 -9.70
N ARG A 150 22.27 -8.57 -9.58
CA ARG A 150 23.23 -7.45 -9.46
C ARG A 150 24.07 -7.53 -8.19
N ALA A 151 23.47 -7.91 -7.05
CA ALA A 151 24.18 -8.10 -5.80
C ALA A 151 25.18 -9.24 -5.89
N GLU A 152 24.81 -10.40 -6.44
CA GLU A 152 25.72 -11.54 -6.67
C GLU A 152 26.92 -11.18 -7.53
N MET A 153 26.70 -10.32 -8.54
CA MET A 153 27.75 -9.88 -9.45
C MET A 153 28.52 -8.65 -8.95
N ASN A 154 28.26 -8.19 -7.73
CA ASN A 154 28.85 -6.98 -7.13
C ASN A 154 28.68 -5.72 -8.02
N VAL A 155 27.54 -5.59 -8.71
CA VAL A 155 27.21 -4.42 -9.52
C VAL A 155 26.50 -3.38 -8.63
N PRO A 156 27.13 -2.24 -8.32
CA PRO A 156 26.52 -1.24 -7.46
C PRO A 156 25.24 -0.67 -8.06
N PRO A 157 24.27 -0.27 -7.21
CA PRO A 157 22.98 0.28 -7.68
C PRO A 157 23.10 1.49 -8.64
N SER A 158 24.12 2.33 -8.44
CA SER A 158 24.38 3.51 -9.26
C SER A 158 24.91 3.19 -10.67
N LYS A 159 25.43 1.98 -10.91
CA LYS A 159 25.96 1.59 -12.21
C LYS A 159 24.85 1.16 -13.15
N LYS A 160 24.71 1.85 -14.27
CA LYS A 160 23.79 1.42 -15.34
C LYS A 160 24.30 0.13 -15.98
N ALA A 161 23.43 -0.87 -16.08
CA ALA A 161 23.72 -2.15 -16.73
C ALA A 161 22.58 -2.47 -17.73
N LYS A 162 22.94 -3.06 -18.87
CA LYS A 162 21.95 -3.57 -19.82
C LYS A 162 21.35 -4.84 -19.26
N THR A 163 20.03 -4.87 -19.11
CA THR A 163 19.26 -6.04 -18.71
C THR A 163 18.50 -6.56 -19.92
N ILE A 164 18.53 -7.88 -20.14
CA ILE A 164 17.75 -8.56 -21.17
C ILE A 164 16.80 -9.51 -20.43
N ILE A 165 15.52 -9.32 -20.62
CA ILE A 165 14.47 -10.18 -20.06
C ILE A 165 14.01 -11.08 -21.22
N VAL A 166 14.08 -12.41 -21.01
CA VAL A 166 13.56 -13.38 -21.96
C VAL A 166 12.28 -13.94 -21.35
N THR A 167 11.17 -13.80 -22.05
CA THR A 167 9.86 -14.28 -21.63
C THR A 167 9.13 -14.90 -22.80
N ASP A 168 8.35 -15.94 -22.53
CA ASP A 168 7.47 -16.57 -23.52
C ASP A 168 6.13 -15.81 -23.66
N LYS A 169 5.88 -14.81 -22.80
CA LYS A 169 4.72 -13.91 -22.83
C LYS A 169 5.22 -12.52 -23.12
N ALA A 170 4.91 -12.00 -24.28
CA ALA A 170 5.27 -10.68 -24.76
C ALA A 170 4.05 -9.73 -24.77
N ASP A 171 3.21 -9.80 -23.71
CA ASP A 171 2.06 -8.88 -23.54
C ASP A 171 2.32 -7.93 -22.39
#